data_99397ae35850936aff7b709af4ed18c6
#
_entry.id   99397ae35850936aff7b709af4ed18c6
#
_cell.length_a   1.000
_cell.length_b   1.000
_cell.length_c   1.000
_cell.angle_alpha   90.00
_cell.angle_beta   90.00
_cell.angle_gamma   90.00
#
_symmetry.space_group_name_H-M   'P 1'
#
loop_
_entity.id
_entity.type
_entity.pdbx_description
1 polymer ?
#
loop_
_entity_poly.entity_id
_entity_poly.type
_entity_poly.pdbx_seq_one_letter_code
_entity_poly.pdbx_strand_id
1 'polypeptide(L)'
;AADALKLVAAAEASQADMIVGQRSQLVHSPFWRMPGKWLLGWMANYLTRQRIPDLNSGLRLIKHEIVARYMPLCPNGFSFSTTITMILLNRGYEVLYVPFEIKKRKGKSTVSLTTGLDTILLILRLATLIDPLRVFVPLSLLIALIGIAWGIPYALMGNGVSIGSMLAIVTAILLFSIGLISDQISQLRLEKM
;
A
#
# COMPACT_ATOMS: atom_id res chain seq x y z
N ALA A 1 -22.11 -15.70 -12.11
CA ALA A 1 -21.89 -15.88 -13.56
C ALA A 1 -22.05 -14.57 -14.33
N ALA A 2 -23.17 -13.83 -14.16
CA ALA A 2 -23.43 -12.58 -14.91
C ALA A 2 -22.35 -11.49 -14.72
N ASP A 3 -21.83 -11.31 -13.51
CA ASP A 3 -20.80 -10.29 -13.24
C ASP A 3 -19.44 -10.67 -13.83
N ALA A 4 -19.12 -11.96 -13.91
CA ALA A 4 -17.91 -12.41 -14.58
C ALA A 4 -18.00 -12.15 -16.10
N LEU A 5 -19.14 -12.37 -16.71
CA LEU A 5 -19.38 -12.07 -18.12
C LEU A 5 -19.25 -10.58 -18.44
N LYS A 6 -19.69 -9.70 -17.53
CA LYS A 6 -19.48 -8.24 -17.65
C LYS A 6 -17.99 -7.88 -17.67
N LEU A 7 -17.17 -8.53 -16.84
CA LEU A 7 -15.72 -8.30 -16.86
C LEU A 7 -15.07 -8.78 -18.14
N VAL A 8 -15.51 -9.96 -18.66
CA VAL A 8 -15.01 -10.47 -19.95
C VAL A 8 -15.37 -9.54 -21.09
N ALA A 9 -16.64 -9.10 -21.17
CA ALA A 9 -17.07 -8.13 -22.18
C ALA A 9 -16.29 -6.81 -22.09
N ALA A 10 -16.02 -6.33 -20.88
CA ALA A 10 -15.19 -5.15 -20.68
C ALA A 10 -13.72 -5.39 -21.12
N ALA A 11 -13.20 -6.60 -20.95
CA ALA A 11 -11.87 -6.99 -21.41
C ALA A 11 -11.77 -7.01 -22.94
N GLU A 12 -12.78 -7.52 -23.61
CA GLU A 12 -12.86 -7.55 -25.07
C GLU A 12 -13.01 -6.14 -25.67
N ALA A 13 -13.71 -5.25 -24.96
CA ALA A 13 -13.92 -3.87 -25.40
C ALA A 13 -12.75 -2.92 -25.07
N SER A 14 -11.89 -3.29 -24.12
CA SER A 14 -10.74 -2.48 -23.69
C SER A 14 -9.44 -3.26 -23.84
N GLN A 15 -8.33 -2.56 -23.97
CA GLN A 15 -7.01 -3.21 -23.94
C GLN A 15 -6.42 -3.27 -22.51
N ALA A 16 -7.25 -3.06 -21.49
CA ALA A 16 -6.82 -3.02 -20.10
C ALA A 16 -6.07 -4.30 -19.68
N ASP A 17 -5.07 -4.13 -18.86
CA ASP A 17 -4.22 -5.20 -18.36
C ASP A 17 -4.86 -5.94 -17.18
N MET A 18 -5.66 -5.21 -16.41
CA MET A 18 -6.47 -5.75 -15.33
C MET A 18 -7.84 -5.06 -15.28
N ILE A 19 -8.89 -5.86 -15.07
CA ILE A 19 -10.24 -5.36 -14.81
C ILE A 19 -10.65 -5.78 -13.41
N VAL A 20 -11.08 -4.80 -12.63
CA VAL A 20 -11.50 -4.99 -11.24
C VAL A 20 -12.98 -4.71 -11.12
N GLY A 21 -13.73 -5.66 -10.61
CA GLY A 21 -15.12 -5.42 -10.24
C GLY A 21 -15.18 -4.46 -9.05
N GLN A 22 -15.71 -3.26 -9.26
CA GLN A 22 -15.92 -2.26 -8.22
C GLN A 22 -17.27 -2.49 -7.54
N ARG A 23 -17.27 -2.57 -6.22
CA ARG A 23 -18.49 -2.70 -5.43
C ARG A 23 -19.27 -1.40 -5.43
N SER A 24 -20.48 -1.41 -5.98
CA SER A 24 -21.35 -0.23 -6.06
C SER A 24 -21.93 0.18 -4.70
N GLN A 25 -22.02 -0.73 -3.74
CA GLN A 25 -22.52 -0.44 -2.39
C GLN A 25 -21.38 -0.47 -1.38
N LEU A 26 -21.28 0.58 -0.56
CA LEU A 26 -20.45 0.62 0.65
C LEU A 26 -20.92 -0.49 1.59
N VAL A 27 -20.26 -1.64 1.57
CA VAL A 27 -20.51 -2.70 2.54
C VAL A 27 -20.24 -2.11 3.92
N HIS A 28 -21.27 -2.00 4.74
CA HIS A 28 -21.20 -1.49 6.12
C HIS A 28 -20.20 -2.36 6.89
N SER A 29 -18.99 -1.86 6.99
CA SER A 29 -17.96 -2.48 7.86
C SER A 29 -18.17 -1.97 9.27
N PRO A 30 -18.01 -2.78 10.33
CA PRO A 30 -18.07 -2.31 11.71
C PRO A 30 -17.14 -1.12 11.92
N PHE A 31 -17.59 -0.14 12.69
CA PHE A 31 -16.96 1.17 12.86
C PHE A 31 -15.49 1.11 13.29
N TRP A 32 -15.12 0.14 14.10
CA TRP A 32 -13.75 -0.09 14.60
C TRP A 32 -12.76 -0.67 13.57
N ARG A 33 -13.23 -1.11 12.39
CA ARG A 33 -12.40 -1.53 11.25
C ARG A 33 -12.14 -0.42 10.24
N MET A 34 -12.80 0.71 10.39
CA MET A 34 -12.68 1.85 9.48
C MET A 34 -11.25 2.42 9.45
N PRO A 35 -10.55 2.62 10.62
CA PRO A 35 -9.23 3.22 10.62
C PRO A 35 -8.20 2.46 9.80
N GLY A 36 -8.14 1.13 9.95
CA GLY A 36 -7.19 0.29 9.20
C GLY A 36 -7.46 0.27 7.69
N LYS A 37 -8.72 0.23 7.30
CA LYS A 37 -9.11 0.31 5.87
C LYS A 37 -8.82 1.68 5.28
N TRP A 38 -9.10 2.73 6.03
CA TRP A 38 -8.83 4.10 5.62
C TRP A 38 -7.32 4.33 5.45
N LEU A 39 -6.54 3.91 6.44
CA LEU A 39 -5.08 4.01 6.41
C LEU A 39 -4.49 3.23 5.22
N LEU A 40 -4.95 1.99 5.00
CA LEU A 40 -4.51 1.18 3.85
C LEU A 40 -4.89 1.83 2.51
N GLY A 41 -6.11 2.33 2.39
CA GLY A 41 -6.56 3.02 1.17
C GLY A 41 -5.81 4.32 0.92
N TRP A 42 -5.57 5.12 1.97
CA TRP A 42 -4.78 6.34 1.89
C TRP A 42 -3.34 6.04 1.46
N MET A 43 -2.70 5.06 2.11
CA MET A 43 -1.34 4.65 1.77
C MET A 43 -1.25 4.09 0.33
N ALA A 44 -2.23 3.30 -0.10
CA ALA A 44 -2.29 2.79 -1.46
C ALA A 44 -2.38 3.92 -2.49
N ASN A 45 -3.26 4.89 -2.27
CA ASN A 45 -3.38 6.07 -3.13
C ASN A 45 -2.09 6.92 -3.13
N TYR A 46 -1.47 7.08 -1.96
CA TYR A 46 -0.22 7.83 -1.82
C TYR A 46 0.93 7.17 -2.59
N LEU A 47 1.10 5.85 -2.44
CA LEU A 47 2.17 5.10 -3.10
C LEU A 47 1.98 4.98 -4.62
N THR A 48 0.74 4.79 -5.09
CA THR A 48 0.45 4.62 -6.52
C THR A 48 0.22 5.94 -7.28
N ARG A 49 0.07 7.06 -6.56
CA ARG A 49 -0.33 8.38 -7.11
C ARG A 49 -1.68 8.35 -7.85
N GLN A 50 -2.48 7.36 -7.61
CA GLN A 50 -3.77 7.17 -8.26
C GLN A 50 -4.86 6.90 -7.24
N ARG A 51 -6.07 7.36 -7.53
CA ARG A 51 -7.23 7.06 -6.68
C ARG A 51 -7.75 5.67 -7.02
N ILE A 52 -7.69 4.77 -6.06
CA ILE A 52 -8.14 3.38 -6.19
C ILE A 52 -9.57 3.27 -5.63
N PRO A 53 -10.58 3.04 -6.48
CA PRO A 53 -11.97 2.98 -6.02
C PRO A 53 -12.27 1.79 -5.11
N ASP A 54 -11.73 0.60 -5.43
CA ASP A 54 -11.91 -0.61 -4.63
C ASP A 54 -10.66 -1.48 -4.63
N LEU A 55 -9.84 -1.30 -3.59
CA LEU A 55 -8.59 -2.02 -3.42
C LEU A 55 -8.77 -3.51 -3.08
N ASN A 56 -9.86 -3.84 -2.38
CA ASN A 56 -10.08 -5.16 -1.78
C ASN A 56 -11.12 -6.02 -2.53
N SER A 57 -11.49 -5.64 -3.74
CA SER A 57 -12.38 -6.48 -4.55
C SER A 57 -11.69 -7.80 -4.91
N GLY A 58 -12.38 -8.92 -4.70
CA GLY A 58 -11.91 -10.25 -5.11
C GLY A 58 -12.25 -10.62 -6.54
N LEU A 59 -13.18 -9.89 -7.18
CA LEU A 59 -13.59 -10.15 -8.55
C LEU A 59 -12.68 -9.41 -9.51
N ARG A 60 -11.83 -10.14 -10.24
CA ARG A 60 -10.80 -9.56 -11.12
C ARG A 60 -10.58 -10.43 -12.34
N LEU A 61 -10.26 -9.78 -13.43
CA LEU A 61 -9.72 -10.39 -14.63
C LEU A 61 -8.35 -9.76 -14.90
N ILE A 62 -7.32 -10.56 -15.06
CA ILE A 62 -5.94 -10.09 -15.25
C ILE A 62 -5.35 -10.90 -16.40
N LYS A 63 -4.57 -10.27 -17.28
CA LYS A 63 -3.84 -10.97 -18.34
C LYS A 63 -2.92 -12.04 -17.74
N HIS A 64 -2.95 -13.25 -18.31
CA HIS A 64 -2.20 -14.40 -17.79
C HIS A 64 -0.69 -14.13 -17.64
N GLU A 65 -0.09 -13.47 -18.61
CA GLU A 65 1.33 -13.12 -18.60
C GLU A 65 1.69 -12.23 -17.40
N ILE A 66 0.81 -11.29 -17.05
CA ILE A 66 0.99 -10.38 -15.92
C ILE A 66 0.88 -11.13 -14.59
N VAL A 67 -0.13 -12.00 -14.47
CA VAL A 67 -0.27 -12.82 -13.25
C VAL A 67 0.96 -13.71 -13.09
N ALA A 68 1.38 -14.42 -14.12
CA ALA A 68 2.54 -15.31 -14.07
C ALA A 68 3.80 -14.57 -13.62
N ARG A 69 3.99 -13.34 -14.11
CA ARG A 69 5.15 -12.50 -13.77
C ARG A 69 5.13 -12.03 -12.32
N TYR A 70 4.01 -11.50 -11.82
CA TYR A 70 3.97 -10.83 -10.51
C TYR A 70 3.43 -11.68 -9.36
N MET A 71 2.90 -12.88 -9.64
CA MET A 71 2.41 -13.80 -8.62
C MET A 71 3.44 -14.13 -7.52
N PRO A 72 4.74 -14.33 -7.82
CA PRO A 72 5.74 -14.62 -6.80
C PRO A 72 5.96 -13.48 -5.79
N LEU A 73 5.61 -12.23 -6.13
CA LEU A 73 5.69 -11.08 -5.23
C LEU A 73 4.47 -10.96 -4.32
N CYS A 74 3.37 -11.61 -4.69
CA CYS A 74 2.13 -11.50 -3.95
C CYS A 74 2.13 -12.46 -2.76
N PRO A 75 1.73 -12.02 -1.56
CA PRO A 75 1.56 -12.90 -0.43
C PRO A 75 0.35 -13.81 -0.64
N ASN A 76 0.42 -14.99 -0.08
CA ASN A 76 -0.73 -15.91 -0.05
C ASN A 76 -1.88 -15.31 0.75
N GLY A 77 -3.13 -15.48 0.28
CA GLY A 77 -4.33 -15.12 1.00
C GLY A 77 -4.88 -13.72 0.70
N PHE A 78 -5.43 -13.08 1.72
CA PHE A 78 -6.28 -11.87 1.59
C PHE A 78 -5.58 -10.64 1.00
N SER A 79 -4.27 -10.54 1.13
CA SER A 79 -3.48 -9.40 0.66
C SER A 79 -3.10 -9.46 -0.83
N PHE A 80 -3.32 -10.60 -1.50
CA PHE A 80 -3.06 -10.75 -2.94
C PHE A 80 -3.70 -9.62 -3.76
N SER A 81 -5.00 -9.40 -3.54
CA SER A 81 -5.77 -8.39 -4.26
C SER A 81 -5.19 -6.99 -4.16
N THR A 82 -4.78 -6.61 -2.97
CA THR A 82 -4.16 -5.30 -2.71
C THR A 82 -2.79 -5.20 -3.37
N THR A 83 -1.95 -6.22 -3.18
CA THR A 83 -0.57 -6.22 -3.66
C THR A 83 -0.51 -6.17 -5.18
N ILE A 84 -1.25 -7.04 -5.88
CA ILE A 84 -1.24 -7.06 -7.34
C ILE A 84 -1.75 -5.75 -7.95
N THR A 85 -2.84 -5.16 -7.39
CA THR A 85 -3.35 -3.87 -7.86
C THR A 85 -2.30 -2.78 -7.74
N MET A 86 -1.65 -2.70 -6.59
CA MET A 86 -0.66 -1.67 -6.33
C MET A 86 0.59 -1.83 -7.20
N ILE A 87 1.05 -3.07 -7.43
CA ILE A 87 2.17 -3.34 -8.34
C ILE A 87 1.82 -2.88 -9.75
N LEU A 88 0.65 -3.28 -10.27
CA LEU A 88 0.25 -2.95 -11.64
C LEU A 88 0.10 -1.44 -11.84
N LEU A 89 -0.57 -0.74 -10.92
CA LEU A 89 -0.71 0.72 -10.98
C LEU A 89 0.63 1.45 -10.89
N ASN A 90 1.53 1.00 -10.03
CA ASN A 90 2.86 1.59 -9.91
C ASN A 90 3.72 1.38 -11.16
N ARG A 91 3.51 0.25 -11.86
CA ARG A 91 4.21 -0.08 -13.11
C ARG A 91 3.58 0.53 -14.36
N GLY A 92 2.50 1.29 -14.22
CA GLY A 92 1.83 1.96 -15.32
C GLY A 92 0.94 1.06 -16.17
N TYR A 93 0.58 -0.12 -15.66
CA TYR A 93 -0.40 -0.99 -16.33
C TYR A 93 -1.80 -0.37 -16.26
N GLU A 94 -2.58 -0.62 -17.31
CA GLU A 94 -3.95 -0.11 -17.38
C GLU A 94 -4.91 -0.96 -16.54
N VAL A 95 -5.52 -0.33 -15.51
CA VAL A 95 -6.46 -0.97 -14.60
C VAL A 95 -7.83 -0.33 -14.74
N LEU A 96 -8.79 -1.09 -15.24
CA LEU A 96 -10.18 -0.65 -15.42
C LEU A 96 -11.06 -1.13 -14.26
N TYR A 97 -11.95 -0.24 -13.78
CA TYR A 97 -12.92 -0.56 -12.72
C TYR A 97 -14.33 -0.63 -13.31
N VAL A 98 -14.98 -1.78 -13.14
CA VAL A 98 -16.34 -2.02 -13.64
C VAL A 98 -17.27 -2.19 -12.44
N PRO A 99 -18.31 -1.37 -12.29
CA PRO A 99 -19.24 -1.47 -11.18
C PRO A 99 -20.07 -2.75 -11.24
N PHE A 100 -20.22 -3.41 -10.09
CA PHE A 100 -21.09 -4.57 -9.95
C PHE A 100 -21.83 -4.55 -8.61
N GLU A 101 -23.01 -5.19 -8.58
CA GLU A 101 -23.83 -5.28 -7.39
C GLU A 101 -23.49 -6.51 -6.56
N ILE A 102 -23.21 -6.31 -5.27
CA ILE A 102 -22.99 -7.41 -4.35
C ILE A 102 -24.28 -7.78 -3.63
N LYS A 103 -24.67 -9.03 -3.72
CA LYS A 103 -25.68 -9.60 -2.82
C LYS A 103 -25.13 -9.63 -1.39
N LYS A 104 -25.94 -9.23 -0.40
CA LYS A 104 -25.55 -9.25 1.02
C LYS A 104 -24.93 -10.59 1.39
N ARG A 105 -23.67 -10.55 1.89
CA ARG A 105 -22.94 -11.73 2.30
C ARG A 105 -23.66 -12.41 3.47
N LYS A 106 -24.09 -13.65 3.28
CA LYS A 106 -24.55 -14.52 4.39
C LYS A 106 -23.31 -15.12 5.07
N GLY A 107 -23.01 -14.72 6.30
CA GLY A 107 -21.94 -15.31 7.11
C GLY A 107 -21.23 -14.30 8.03
N LYS A 108 -20.68 -14.81 9.13
CA LYS A 108 -19.89 -14.02 10.09
C LYS A 108 -18.49 -13.75 9.50
N SER A 109 -18.02 -12.53 9.65
CA SER A 109 -16.66 -12.15 9.24
C SER A 109 -15.67 -12.62 10.30
N THR A 110 -14.71 -13.45 9.91
CA THR A 110 -13.63 -14.02 10.74
C THR A 110 -12.46 -13.07 11.01
N VAL A 111 -12.68 -11.76 11.06
CA VAL A 111 -11.60 -10.81 11.29
C VAL A 111 -11.38 -10.60 12.78
N SER A 112 -10.24 -11.06 13.29
CA SER A 112 -9.78 -10.98 14.70
C SER A 112 -8.98 -9.69 14.96
N LEU A 113 -8.62 -9.42 16.23
CA LEU A 113 -7.72 -8.34 16.67
C LEU A 113 -6.32 -8.43 16.03
N THR A 114 -5.87 -9.63 15.66
CA THR A 114 -4.64 -9.87 14.88
C THR A 114 -4.66 -9.13 13.54
N THR A 115 -5.82 -8.84 13.00
CA THR A 115 -5.99 -8.14 11.71
C THR A 115 -5.44 -6.70 11.72
N GLY A 116 -5.36 -6.06 12.88
CA GLY A 116 -4.75 -4.73 13.00
C GLY A 116 -3.25 -4.78 12.72
N LEU A 117 -2.55 -5.70 13.37
CA LEU A 117 -1.11 -5.94 13.14
C LEU A 117 -0.85 -6.44 11.71
N ASP A 118 -1.67 -7.36 11.21
CA ASP A 118 -1.57 -7.85 9.83
C ASP A 118 -1.73 -6.70 8.81
N THR A 119 -2.60 -5.73 9.09
CA THR A 119 -2.78 -4.56 8.24
C THR A 119 -1.54 -3.66 8.27
N ILE A 120 -0.95 -3.42 9.44
CA ILE A 120 0.28 -2.62 9.58
C ILE A 120 1.43 -3.31 8.84
N LEU A 121 1.60 -4.62 9.05
CA LEU A 121 2.63 -5.40 8.36
C LEU A 121 2.43 -5.39 6.83
N LEU A 122 1.18 -5.47 6.37
CA LEU A 122 0.86 -5.34 4.95
C LEU A 122 1.24 -3.96 4.41
N ILE A 123 0.92 -2.88 5.13
CA ILE A 123 1.28 -1.51 4.75
C ILE A 123 2.79 -1.36 4.64
N LEU A 124 3.54 -1.82 5.64
CA LEU A 124 5.00 -1.79 5.63
C LEU A 124 5.58 -2.59 4.46
N ARG A 125 5.05 -3.79 4.22
CA ARG A 125 5.47 -4.64 3.11
C ARG A 125 5.20 -3.98 1.75
N LEU A 126 4.04 -3.36 1.58
CA LEU A 126 3.69 -2.66 0.35
C LEU A 126 4.57 -1.42 0.14
N ALA A 127 4.82 -0.66 1.20
CA ALA A 127 5.70 0.49 1.17
C ALA A 127 7.12 0.11 0.72
N THR A 128 7.69 -0.93 1.32
CA THR A 128 9.04 -1.42 0.97
C THR A 128 9.13 -2.10 -0.38
N LEU A 129 8.02 -2.62 -0.93
CA LEU A 129 7.99 -3.28 -2.22
C LEU A 129 7.80 -2.31 -3.39
N ILE A 130 7.02 -1.24 -3.19
CA ILE A 130 6.54 -0.39 -4.29
C ILE A 130 7.38 0.87 -4.43
N ASP A 131 7.48 1.66 -3.38
CA ASP A 131 8.23 2.93 -3.38
C ASP A 131 8.69 3.26 -1.95
N PRO A 132 9.79 2.64 -1.49
CA PRO A 132 10.26 2.83 -0.12
C PRO A 132 10.65 4.26 0.18
N LEU A 133 11.26 4.97 -0.79
CA LEU A 133 11.73 6.34 -0.58
C LEU A 133 10.60 7.29 -0.21
N ARG A 134 9.40 7.08 -0.75
CA ARG A 134 8.24 7.91 -0.41
C ARG A 134 7.81 7.83 1.03
N VAL A 135 8.14 6.76 1.72
CA VAL A 135 7.79 6.58 3.14
C VAL A 135 8.95 6.97 4.02
N PHE A 136 10.14 6.45 3.72
CA PHE A 136 11.31 6.63 4.58
C PHE A 136 11.89 8.05 4.50
N VAL A 137 11.91 8.69 3.33
CA VAL A 137 12.47 10.05 3.19
C VAL A 137 11.68 11.09 3.98
N PRO A 138 10.34 11.23 3.83
CA PRO A 138 9.61 12.22 4.61
C PRO A 138 9.63 11.92 6.11
N LEU A 139 9.64 10.64 6.51
CA LEU A 139 9.71 10.25 7.90
C LEU A 139 11.09 10.60 8.51
N SER A 140 12.18 10.29 7.81
CA SER A 140 13.53 10.64 8.25
C SER A 140 13.71 12.17 8.34
N LEU A 141 13.21 12.91 7.35
CA LEU A 141 13.28 14.37 7.36
C LEU A 141 12.48 14.96 8.52
N LEU A 142 11.29 14.44 8.80
CA LEU A 142 10.47 14.88 9.93
C LEU A 142 11.21 14.69 11.27
N ILE A 143 11.81 13.51 11.49
CA ILE A 143 12.55 13.20 12.70
C ILE A 143 13.81 14.07 12.81
N ALA A 144 14.51 14.30 11.69
CA ALA A 144 15.66 15.20 11.66
C ALA A 144 15.27 16.64 12.05
N LEU A 145 14.17 17.15 11.48
CA LEU A 145 13.66 18.48 11.81
C LEU A 145 13.27 18.62 13.30
N ILE A 146 12.63 17.60 13.85
CA ILE A 146 12.30 17.56 15.29
C ILE A 146 13.59 17.57 16.12
N GLY A 147 14.58 16.76 15.77
CA GLY A 147 15.87 16.72 16.45
C GLY A 147 16.61 18.07 16.42
N ILE A 148 16.61 18.72 15.26
CA ILE A 148 17.22 20.04 15.09
C ILE A 148 16.45 21.11 15.87
N ALA A 149 15.12 21.15 15.75
CA ALA A 149 14.26 22.10 16.44
C ALA A 149 14.38 22.01 17.97
N TRP A 150 14.63 20.81 18.48
CA TRP A 150 14.89 20.60 19.91
C TRP A 150 16.33 20.95 20.31
N GLY A 151 17.30 20.55 19.48
CA GLY A 151 18.73 20.65 19.78
C GLY A 151 19.26 22.08 19.75
N ILE A 152 18.83 22.91 18.80
CA ILE A 152 19.31 24.28 18.64
C ILE A 152 18.99 25.15 19.89
N PRO A 153 17.74 25.25 20.37
CA PRO A 153 17.42 26.02 21.56
C PRO A 153 18.16 25.52 22.80
N TYR A 154 18.30 24.21 22.96
CA TYR A 154 18.98 23.58 24.07
C TYR A 154 20.47 23.95 24.10
N ALA A 155 21.13 23.98 22.96
CA ALA A 155 22.54 24.38 22.82
C ALA A 155 22.72 25.90 23.06
N LEU A 156 21.81 26.73 22.56
CA LEU A 156 21.82 28.18 22.76
C LEU A 156 21.64 28.59 24.23
N MET A 157 20.98 27.78 25.03
CA MET A 157 20.86 27.94 26.48
C MET A 157 22.14 27.59 27.25
N GLY A 158 23.22 27.22 26.57
CA GLY A 158 24.49 26.83 27.17
C GLY A 158 24.54 25.40 27.75
N ASN A 159 23.49 24.61 27.54
CA ASN A 159 23.40 23.26 28.09
C ASN A 159 24.15 22.18 27.26
N GLY A 160 24.88 22.59 26.21
CA GLY A 160 25.60 21.70 25.32
C GLY A 160 24.68 20.97 24.33
N VAL A 161 25.02 19.75 23.91
CA VAL A 161 24.24 18.96 22.95
C VAL A 161 23.25 18.05 23.70
N SER A 162 21.97 18.19 23.40
CA SER A 162 20.95 17.31 23.97
C SER A 162 21.10 15.88 23.45
N ILE A 163 21.14 14.89 24.34
CA ILE A 163 21.18 13.46 24.00
C ILE A 163 19.94 13.10 23.16
N GLY A 164 18.79 13.66 23.48
CA GLY A 164 17.54 13.42 22.74
C GLY A 164 17.61 13.92 21.29
N SER A 165 18.17 15.12 21.07
CA SER A 165 18.33 15.65 19.70
C SER A 165 19.36 14.86 18.89
N MET A 166 20.47 14.44 19.51
CA MET A 166 21.47 13.60 18.86
C MET A 166 20.88 12.24 18.46
N LEU A 167 20.12 11.61 19.36
CA LEU A 167 19.43 10.35 19.08
C LEU A 167 18.43 10.50 17.93
N ALA A 168 17.67 11.59 17.90
CA ALA A 168 16.72 11.85 16.81
C ALA A 168 17.43 12.00 15.45
N ILE A 169 18.54 12.75 15.41
CA ILE A 169 19.33 12.94 14.19
C ILE A 169 19.94 11.61 13.71
N VAL A 170 20.53 10.83 14.61
CA VAL A 170 21.08 9.51 14.27
C VAL A 170 19.97 8.57 13.74
N THR A 171 18.82 8.57 14.40
CA THR A 171 17.66 7.78 13.97
C THR A 171 17.19 8.22 12.57
N ALA A 172 17.16 9.51 12.29
CA ALA A 172 16.80 10.04 10.98
C ALA A 172 17.77 9.57 9.88
N ILE A 173 19.07 9.60 10.14
CA ILE A 173 20.10 9.12 9.21
C ILE A 173 19.94 7.62 8.95
N LEU A 174 19.71 6.83 10.00
CA LEU A 174 19.49 5.38 9.88
C LEU A 174 18.23 5.07 9.07
N LEU A 175 17.12 5.76 9.32
CA LEU A 175 15.88 5.59 8.55
C LEU A 175 16.06 5.96 7.08
N PHE A 176 16.77 7.03 6.79
CA PHE A 176 17.10 7.43 5.43
C PHE A 176 17.94 6.34 4.72
N SER A 177 18.98 5.83 5.38
CA SER A 177 19.86 4.77 4.85
C SER A 177 19.06 3.47 4.59
N ILE A 178 18.18 3.09 5.53
CA ILE A 178 17.27 1.94 5.35
C ILE A 178 16.35 2.16 4.15
N GLY A 179 15.84 3.39 3.97
CA GLY A 179 15.02 3.76 2.83
C GLY A 179 15.74 3.56 1.50
N LEU A 180 16.99 4.01 1.39
CA LEU A 180 17.82 3.83 0.20
C LEU A 180 18.10 2.35 -0.10
N ILE A 181 18.47 1.57 0.91
CA ILE A 181 18.73 0.13 0.75
C ILE A 181 17.46 -0.60 0.31
N SER A 182 16.33 -0.28 0.95
CA SER A 182 15.03 -0.88 0.59
C SER A 182 14.63 -0.56 -0.85
N ASP A 183 14.93 0.64 -1.33
CA ASP A 183 14.65 1.05 -2.70
C ASP A 183 15.48 0.25 -3.71
N GLN A 184 16.77 0.11 -3.48
CA GLN A 184 17.65 -0.72 -4.33
C GLN A 184 17.18 -2.18 -4.37
N ILE A 185 16.79 -2.74 -3.23
CA ILE A 185 16.27 -4.12 -3.17
C ILE A 185 14.94 -4.23 -3.92
N SER A 186 14.06 -3.23 -3.79
CA SER A 186 12.78 -3.20 -4.50
C SER A 186 12.99 -3.18 -6.02
N GLN A 187 13.85 -2.29 -6.51
CA GLN A 187 14.19 -2.18 -7.93
C GLN A 187 14.77 -3.50 -8.47
N LEU A 188 15.75 -4.08 -7.79
CA LEU A 188 16.35 -5.36 -8.19
C LEU A 188 15.32 -6.51 -8.25
N ARG A 189 14.35 -6.55 -7.35
CA ARG A 189 13.28 -7.56 -7.37
C ARG A 189 12.35 -7.39 -8.56
N LEU A 190 12.08 -6.15 -8.92
CA LEU A 190 11.16 -5.81 -9.98
C LEU A 190 11.80 -5.89 -11.38
N GLU A 191 13.13 -5.75 -11.49
CA GLU A 191 13.86 -5.90 -12.74
C GLU A 191 14.09 -7.36 -13.14
N LYS A 192 14.23 -8.26 -12.14
CA LYS A 192 14.45 -9.70 -12.38
C LYS A 192 13.21 -10.46 -12.86
N MET A 193 12.09 -9.79 -13.08
CA MET A 193 10.81 -10.34 -13.54
C MET A 193 10.44 -9.79 -14.92
#